data_a6fbc3dad62e07cc1577fc61888d0665
#
_entry.id   a6fbc3dad62e07cc1577fc61888d0665
#
_cell.length_a   1.000
_cell.length_b   1.000
_cell.length_c   1.000
_cell.angle_alpha   90.00
_cell.angle_beta   90.00
_cell.angle_gamma   90.00
#
_symmetry.space_group_name_H-M   'P 1'
#
loop_
_entity.id
_entity.type
_entity.pdbx_description
1 polymer ?
#
loop_
_entity_poly.entity_id
_entity_poly.type
_entity_poly.pdbx_seq_one_letter_code
_entity_poly.pdbx_strand_id
1 'polypeptide(L)'
;VTEDEDGKARLAEVEAGLEAFRQRVGKDAGTLAISTTSLREEDWSENWKQYYQPFPVGEKLYVVPEWMRGEPVPQGRQPVYLNPGLIFGTGSHGTTRLCLEGVERYVKPGDRVLDLGTGSGILAIAAVLLGAKEAVGCDIDPKASRVAAENASYNGIGTDRFRCYTGDINQDPELKASLAGKYDL
;
A
#
# COMPACT_ATOMS: atom_id res chain seq x y z
N VAL A 1 -14.44 17.98 -4.83
CA VAL A 1 -15.42 18.45 -5.85
C VAL A 1 -14.62 18.89 -7.04
N THR A 2 -14.97 18.45 -8.24
CA THR A 2 -14.32 18.84 -9.48
C THR A 2 -14.64 20.31 -9.84
N GLU A 3 -13.81 20.97 -10.67
CA GLU A 3 -14.05 22.36 -11.08
C GLU A 3 -15.08 22.50 -12.21
N ASP A 4 -15.65 21.38 -12.66
CA ASP A 4 -16.70 21.32 -13.68
C ASP A 4 -18.08 21.79 -13.15
N GLU A 5 -19.08 21.76 -14.03
CA GLU A 5 -20.44 22.16 -13.67
C GLU A 5 -21.07 21.28 -12.58
N ASP A 6 -20.75 19.96 -12.56
CA ASP A 6 -21.23 19.04 -11.53
C ASP A 6 -20.63 19.39 -10.15
N GLY A 7 -19.35 19.71 -10.12
CA GLY A 7 -18.68 20.17 -8.91
C GLY A 7 -19.24 21.47 -8.34
N LYS A 8 -19.55 22.42 -9.21
CA LYS A 8 -20.19 23.70 -8.79
C LYS A 8 -21.61 23.46 -8.26
N ALA A 9 -22.37 22.56 -8.89
CA ALA A 9 -23.70 22.20 -8.42
C ALA A 9 -23.66 21.56 -7.03
N ARG A 10 -22.73 20.63 -6.80
CA ARG A 10 -22.53 19.99 -5.49
C ARG A 10 -22.10 20.96 -4.41
N LEU A 11 -21.25 21.92 -4.73
CA LEU A 11 -20.86 22.96 -3.79
C LEU A 11 -22.08 23.80 -3.38
N ALA A 12 -22.90 24.20 -4.34
CA ALA A 12 -24.14 24.95 -4.07
C ALA A 12 -25.13 24.15 -3.20
N GLU A 13 -25.23 22.84 -3.38
CA GLU A 13 -26.05 21.99 -2.51
C GLU A 13 -25.51 21.96 -1.06
N VAL A 14 -24.21 21.89 -0.89
CA VAL A 14 -23.57 21.94 0.44
C VAL A 14 -23.83 23.29 1.10
N GLU A 15 -23.67 24.39 0.38
CA GLU A 15 -23.94 25.75 0.86
C GLU A 15 -25.39 25.89 1.31
N ALA A 16 -26.34 25.45 0.49
CA ALA A 16 -27.77 25.47 0.83
C ALA A 16 -28.08 24.59 2.05
N GLY A 17 -27.49 23.42 2.15
CA GLY A 17 -27.63 22.52 3.29
C GLY A 17 -27.11 23.12 4.60
N LEU A 18 -25.97 23.80 4.56
CA LEU A 18 -25.38 24.47 5.72
C LEU A 18 -26.24 25.69 6.14
N GLU A 19 -26.78 26.42 5.20
CA GLU A 19 -27.68 27.54 5.51
C GLU A 19 -28.99 27.04 6.16
N ALA A 20 -29.58 25.96 5.65
CA ALA A 20 -30.75 25.33 6.26
C ALA A 20 -30.44 24.81 7.68
N PHE A 21 -29.26 24.27 7.88
CA PHE A 21 -28.80 23.84 9.21
C PHE A 21 -28.64 25.02 10.16
N ARG A 22 -28.04 26.12 9.71
CA ARG A 22 -27.87 27.35 10.48
C ARG A 22 -29.21 27.90 10.93
N GLN A 23 -30.22 27.94 10.04
CA GLN A 23 -31.56 28.41 10.37
C GLN A 23 -32.23 27.54 11.43
N ARG A 24 -31.96 26.23 11.44
CA ARG A 24 -32.53 25.30 12.40
C ARG A 24 -31.85 25.34 13.78
N VAL A 25 -30.54 25.49 13.83
CA VAL A 25 -29.74 25.40 15.07
C VAL A 25 -29.45 26.77 15.68
N GLY A 26 -29.54 27.84 14.87
CA GLY A 26 -29.30 29.22 15.33
C GLY A 26 -27.83 29.47 15.66
N LYS A 27 -27.60 30.29 16.70
CA LYS A 27 -26.23 30.76 17.06
C LYS A 27 -25.28 29.65 17.51
N ASP A 28 -25.79 28.49 17.90
CA ASP A 28 -24.98 27.35 18.32
C ASP A 28 -24.32 26.60 17.15
N ALA A 29 -24.69 26.92 15.92
CA ALA A 29 -24.12 26.31 14.71
C ALA A 29 -22.67 26.76 14.41
N GLY A 30 -22.13 27.73 15.14
CA GLY A 30 -20.80 28.28 14.84
C GLY A 30 -20.80 29.11 13.55
N THR A 31 -19.64 29.32 12.96
CA THR A 31 -19.50 30.14 11.74
C THR A 31 -20.00 29.44 10.48
N LEU A 32 -19.90 28.10 10.42
CA LEU A 32 -20.19 27.30 9.22
C LEU A 32 -19.57 27.88 7.94
N ALA A 33 -18.38 28.49 8.06
CA ALA A 33 -17.70 29.07 6.93
C ALA A 33 -17.16 27.99 6.02
N ILE A 34 -17.44 28.08 4.73
CA ILE A 34 -16.84 27.24 3.70
C ILE A 34 -15.63 27.97 3.13
N SER A 35 -14.52 27.28 3.05
CA SER A 35 -13.38 27.70 2.25
C SER A 35 -13.11 26.65 1.17
N THR A 36 -12.94 27.10 -0.05
CA THR A 36 -12.57 26.24 -1.17
C THR A 36 -11.16 26.59 -1.62
N THR A 37 -10.34 25.57 -1.85
CA THR A 37 -9.00 25.73 -2.42
C THR A 37 -8.92 24.86 -3.66
N SER A 38 -8.51 25.43 -4.78
CA SER A 38 -8.24 24.66 -5.99
C SER A 38 -6.90 23.96 -5.84
N LEU A 39 -6.91 22.65 -6.02
CA LEU A 39 -5.72 21.82 -6.06
C LEU A 39 -5.67 21.16 -7.44
N ARG A 40 -4.60 21.38 -8.19
CA ARG A 40 -4.39 20.64 -9.42
C ARG A 40 -4.12 19.17 -9.07
N GLU A 41 -4.64 18.26 -9.89
CA GLU A 41 -4.49 16.81 -9.68
C GLU A 41 -3.01 16.41 -9.61
N GLU A 42 -2.16 17.07 -10.38
CA GLU A 42 -0.70 16.92 -10.38
C GLU A 42 -0.08 17.30 -9.02
N ASP A 43 -0.55 18.39 -8.41
CA ASP A 43 -0.04 18.86 -7.11
C ASP A 43 -0.48 17.90 -5.98
N TRP A 44 -1.66 17.29 -6.11
CA TRP A 44 -2.16 16.34 -5.13
C TRP A 44 -1.46 14.99 -5.22
N SER A 45 -1.17 14.53 -6.46
CA SER A 45 -0.54 13.24 -6.69
C SER A 45 0.90 13.13 -6.16
N GLU A 46 1.60 14.26 -6.02
CA GLU A 46 3.00 14.31 -5.56
C GLU A 46 3.15 14.82 -4.12
N ASN A 47 2.23 15.67 -3.64
CA ASN A 47 2.36 16.31 -2.34
C ASN A 47 2.37 15.35 -1.14
N TRP A 48 1.71 14.20 -1.23
CA TRP A 48 1.72 13.21 -0.16
C TRP A 48 3.10 12.54 0.01
N LYS A 49 3.93 12.49 -1.05
CA LYS A 49 5.28 11.88 -1.01
C LYS A 49 6.17 12.53 0.05
N GLN A 50 6.06 13.84 0.25
CA GLN A 50 6.84 14.57 1.25
C GLN A 50 6.53 14.14 2.71
N TYR A 51 5.35 13.58 2.95
CA TYR A 51 4.94 13.12 4.27
C TYR A 51 5.26 11.64 4.52
N TYR A 52 5.60 10.90 3.46
CA TYR A 52 5.94 9.50 3.58
C TYR A 52 7.45 9.35 3.77
N GLN A 53 7.85 9.20 5.04
CA GLN A 53 9.25 9.06 5.43
C GLN A 53 9.61 7.59 5.65
N PRO A 54 10.87 7.17 5.43
CA PRO A 54 11.33 5.84 5.78
C PRO A 54 11.14 5.55 7.28
N PHE A 55 10.82 4.30 7.62
CA PHE A 55 10.59 3.90 9.00
C PHE A 55 11.02 2.46 9.28
N PRO A 56 11.42 2.16 10.54
CA PRO A 56 11.75 0.81 10.95
C PRO A 56 10.50 -0.03 11.21
N VAL A 57 10.62 -1.34 10.91
CA VAL A 57 9.65 -2.35 11.30
C VAL A 57 10.41 -3.52 11.91
N GLY A 58 9.92 -4.02 13.05
CA GLY A 58 10.64 -5.04 13.80
C GLY A 58 12.09 -4.64 14.13
N GLU A 59 12.97 -5.61 14.17
CA GLU A 59 14.40 -5.39 14.46
C GLU A 59 15.26 -5.29 13.19
N LYS A 60 14.84 -5.95 12.09
CA LYS A 60 15.67 -6.13 10.89
C LYS A 60 15.24 -5.31 9.69
N LEU A 61 13.97 -4.94 9.58
CA LEU A 61 13.43 -4.30 8.38
C LEU A 61 13.44 -2.77 8.47
N TYR A 62 13.59 -2.13 7.32
CA TYR A 62 13.49 -0.67 7.16
C TYR A 62 12.75 -0.37 5.87
N VAL A 63 11.51 0.10 5.97
CA VAL A 63 10.68 0.42 4.81
C VAL A 63 11.07 1.77 4.27
N VAL A 64 11.36 1.82 2.96
CA VAL A 64 11.85 3.01 2.28
C VAL A 64 11.05 3.24 1.00
N PRO A 65 10.48 4.43 0.78
CA PRO A 65 9.84 4.74 -0.49
C PRO A 65 10.87 4.72 -1.64
N GLU A 66 10.47 4.28 -2.81
CA GLU A 66 11.37 4.04 -3.94
C GLU A 66 12.15 5.29 -4.38
N TRP A 67 11.55 6.48 -4.25
CA TRP A 67 12.21 7.77 -4.58
C TRP A 67 13.29 8.20 -3.58
N MET A 68 13.37 7.54 -2.42
CA MET A 68 14.42 7.77 -1.41
C MET A 68 15.49 6.67 -1.44
N ARG A 69 15.60 5.92 -2.53
CA ARG A 69 16.67 4.94 -2.73
C ARG A 69 18.01 5.65 -2.77
N GLY A 70 18.95 5.17 -1.95
CA GLY A 70 20.25 5.82 -1.78
C GLY A 70 20.39 6.62 -0.50
N GLU A 71 19.30 6.90 0.19
CA GLU A 71 19.35 7.46 1.54
C GLU A 71 19.97 6.46 2.53
N PRO A 72 20.64 6.97 3.58
CA PRO A 72 21.28 6.10 4.57
C PRO A 72 20.26 5.17 5.26
N VAL A 73 20.58 3.88 5.28
CA VAL A 73 19.81 2.87 6.03
C VAL A 73 20.48 2.64 7.37
N PRO A 74 19.72 2.59 8.49
CA PRO A 74 20.29 2.30 9.80
C PRO A 74 21.07 0.98 9.80
N GLN A 75 22.20 0.96 10.48
CA GLN A 75 23.09 -0.20 10.53
C GLN A 75 22.35 -1.44 11.05
N GLY A 76 22.52 -2.57 10.38
CA GLY A 76 21.92 -3.85 10.72
C GLY A 76 20.49 -4.02 10.21
N ARG A 77 19.92 -3.04 9.48
CA ARG A 77 18.60 -3.16 8.90
C ARG A 77 18.64 -3.44 7.40
N GLN A 78 17.71 -4.26 6.95
CA GLN A 78 17.46 -4.59 5.55
C GLN A 78 16.45 -3.60 4.96
N PRO A 79 16.80 -2.80 3.97
CA PRO A 79 15.83 -1.92 3.31
C PRO A 79 14.84 -2.74 2.49
N VAL A 80 13.58 -2.31 2.53
CA VAL A 80 12.47 -2.78 1.70
C VAL A 80 11.97 -1.57 0.93
N TYR A 81 12.29 -1.51 -0.35
CA TYR A 81 11.90 -0.42 -1.23
C TYR A 81 10.53 -0.68 -1.85
N LEU A 82 9.65 0.30 -1.80
CA LEU A 82 8.33 0.20 -2.44
C LEU A 82 7.78 1.57 -2.84
N ASN A 83 6.84 1.54 -3.79
CA ASN A 83 6.01 2.69 -4.10
C ASN A 83 4.69 2.60 -3.32
N PRO A 84 4.48 3.46 -2.31
CA PRO A 84 3.29 3.40 -1.45
C PRO A 84 2.03 4.02 -2.07
N GLY A 85 2.09 4.55 -3.29
CA GLY A 85 1.03 5.40 -3.85
C GLY A 85 -0.15 4.71 -4.49
N LEU A 86 -0.09 3.42 -4.79
CA LEU A 86 -1.04 2.82 -5.72
C LEU A 86 -1.94 1.73 -5.13
N ILE A 87 -1.60 1.13 -3.99
CA ILE A 87 -2.31 -0.04 -3.46
C ILE A 87 -2.13 -0.16 -1.94
N PHE A 88 -3.02 -0.90 -1.27
CA PHE A 88 -2.88 -1.21 0.15
C PHE A 88 -1.61 -2.01 0.44
N GLY A 89 -1.05 -1.86 1.66
CA GLY A 89 0.18 -2.56 2.05
C GLY A 89 1.43 -1.68 1.98
N THR A 90 1.29 -0.38 2.25
CA THR A 90 2.43 0.57 2.28
C THR A 90 3.40 0.34 3.44
N GLY A 91 3.10 -0.57 4.35
CA GLY A 91 3.90 -0.82 5.55
C GLY A 91 3.60 0.12 6.73
N SER A 92 2.98 1.26 6.50
CA SER A 92 2.67 2.23 7.56
C SER A 92 1.49 1.82 8.45
N HIS A 93 0.54 1.04 7.93
CA HIS A 93 -0.60 0.56 8.69
C HIS A 93 -0.20 -0.46 9.74
N GLY A 94 -0.80 -0.39 10.95
CA GLY A 94 -0.46 -1.27 12.07
C GLY A 94 -0.56 -2.77 11.76
N THR A 95 -1.55 -3.18 10.96
CA THR A 95 -1.71 -4.60 10.56
C THR A 95 -0.56 -5.06 9.67
N THR A 96 -0.14 -4.25 8.71
CA THR A 96 0.99 -4.57 7.82
C THR A 96 2.29 -4.65 8.62
N ARG A 97 2.48 -3.77 9.60
CA ARG A 97 3.65 -3.82 10.51
C ARG A 97 3.69 -5.13 11.29
N LEU A 98 2.57 -5.52 11.90
CA LEU A 98 2.48 -6.80 12.63
C LEU A 98 2.76 -8.00 11.74
N CYS A 99 2.26 -8.00 10.50
CA CYS A 99 2.56 -9.05 9.54
C CYS A 99 4.05 -9.08 9.16
N LEU A 100 4.68 -7.93 8.94
CA LEU A 100 6.11 -7.82 8.67
C LEU A 100 6.97 -8.33 9.84
N GLU A 101 6.60 -8.00 11.08
CA GLU A 101 7.23 -8.55 12.28
C GLU A 101 7.04 -10.08 12.37
N GLY A 102 5.87 -10.58 11.96
CA GLY A 102 5.61 -12.00 11.81
C GLY A 102 6.53 -12.66 10.78
N VAL A 103 6.64 -12.06 9.58
CA VAL A 103 7.56 -12.52 8.55
C VAL A 103 9.01 -12.55 9.07
N GLU A 104 9.44 -11.47 9.74
CA GLU A 104 10.79 -11.40 10.32
C GLU A 104 11.07 -12.50 11.34
N ARG A 105 10.04 -12.88 12.12
CA ARG A 105 10.15 -13.89 13.17
C ARG A 105 10.14 -15.31 12.66
N TYR A 106 9.35 -15.60 11.62
CA TYR A 106 9.06 -16.96 11.22
C TYR A 106 9.77 -17.41 9.94
N VAL A 107 10.11 -16.48 9.05
CA VAL A 107 10.84 -16.80 7.82
C VAL A 107 12.24 -17.34 8.16
N LYS A 108 12.63 -18.42 7.46
CA LYS A 108 13.95 -19.02 7.54
C LYS A 108 14.62 -19.04 6.17
N PRO A 109 15.95 -19.08 6.13
CA PRO A 109 16.67 -19.24 4.87
C PRO A 109 16.23 -20.50 4.12
N GLY A 110 15.86 -20.32 2.86
CA GLY A 110 15.42 -21.41 1.98
C GLY A 110 13.92 -21.67 1.95
N ASP A 111 13.13 -21.00 2.80
CA ASP A 111 11.67 -21.14 2.84
C ASP A 111 11.00 -20.74 1.52
N ARG A 112 9.88 -21.40 1.24
CA ARG A 112 8.91 -21.03 0.20
C ARG A 112 7.73 -20.36 0.86
N VAL A 113 7.39 -19.15 0.40
CA VAL A 113 6.35 -18.30 1.01
C VAL A 113 5.17 -18.11 0.06
N LEU A 114 3.95 -18.20 0.60
CA LEU A 114 2.72 -17.84 -0.12
C LEU A 114 2.05 -16.66 0.57
N ASP A 115 1.86 -15.58 -0.17
CA ASP A 115 1.24 -14.32 0.30
C ASP A 115 -0.12 -14.13 -0.38
N LEU A 116 -1.19 -14.47 0.33
CA LEU A 116 -2.57 -14.33 -0.15
C LEU A 116 -3.13 -12.96 0.23
N GLY A 117 -3.58 -12.20 -0.76
CA GLY A 117 -3.91 -10.78 -0.60
C GLY A 117 -2.65 -9.93 -0.57
N THR A 118 -1.70 -10.22 -1.47
CA THR A 118 -0.35 -9.67 -1.43
C THR A 118 -0.28 -8.15 -1.59
N GLY A 119 -1.29 -7.51 -2.19
CA GLY A 119 -1.35 -6.07 -2.38
C GLY A 119 -0.09 -5.51 -3.04
N SER A 120 0.65 -4.71 -2.30
CA SER A 120 1.94 -4.14 -2.75
C SER A 120 3.07 -5.15 -2.89
N GLY A 121 2.88 -6.38 -2.43
CA GLY A 121 3.92 -7.42 -2.37
C GLY A 121 4.86 -7.29 -1.17
N ILE A 122 4.63 -6.37 -0.27
CA ILE A 122 5.59 -6.02 0.79
C ILE A 122 5.97 -7.21 1.68
N LEU A 123 5.04 -8.10 2.02
CA LEU A 123 5.31 -9.27 2.89
C LEU A 123 6.17 -10.30 2.15
N ALA A 124 5.78 -10.61 0.92
CA ALA A 124 6.53 -11.52 0.05
C ALA A 124 7.94 -11.00 -0.24
N ILE A 125 8.09 -9.71 -0.56
CA ILE A 125 9.38 -9.04 -0.79
C ILE A 125 10.24 -9.11 0.46
N ALA A 126 9.69 -8.76 1.63
CA ALA A 126 10.40 -8.83 2.90
C ALA A 126 10.86 -10.26 3.21
N ALA A 127 10.03 -11.27 2.97
CA ALA A 127 10.39 -12.67 3.15
C ALA A 127 11.61 -13.06 2.30
N VAL A 128 11.59 -12.69 1.01
CA VAL A 128 12.72 -12.96 0.09
C VAL A 128 14.00 -12.25 0.54
N LEU A 129 13.90 -10.98 0.98
CA LEU A 129 15.05 -10.21 1.49
C LEU A 129 15.61 -10.80 2.80
N LEU A 130 14.77 -11.41 3.62
CA LEU A 130 15.17 -12.08 4.86
C LEU A 130 15.68 -13.50 4.65
N GLY A 131 15.73 -13.98 3.42
CA GLY A 131 16.38 -15.25 3.08
C GLY A 131 15.47 -16.35 2.56
N ALA A 132 14.16 -16.09 2.39
CA ALA A 132 13.30 -17.05 1.70
C ALA A 132 13.85 -17.34 0.29
N LYS A 133 13.74 -18.59 -0.13
CA LYS A 133 14.17 -19.03 -1.45
C LYS A 133 13.35 -18.37 -2.54
N GLU A 134 12.05 -18.39 -2.37
CA GLU A 134 11.07 -17.79 -3.28
C GLU A 134 9.80 -17.39 -2.53
N ALA A 135 9.07 -16.45 -3.09
CA ALA A 135 7.73 -16.11 -2.65
C ALA A 135 6.76 -16.09 -3.83
N VAL A 136 5.52 -16.44 -3.57
CA VAL A 136 4.42 -16.36 -4.52
C VAL A 136 3.33 -15.50 -3.92
N GLY A 137 2.95 -14.43 -4.62
CA GLY A 137 1.83 -13.57 -4.26
C GLY A 137 0.57 -13.89 -5.05
N CYS A 138 -0.58 -13.66 -4.46
CA CYS A 138 -1.87 -13.70 -5.14
C CYS A 138 -2.77 -12.59 -4.62
N ASP A 139 -3.49 -11.91 -5.51
CA ASP A 139 -4.46 -10.89 -5.14
C ASP A 139 -5.65 -10.86 -6.11
N ILE A 140 -6.81 -10.48 -5.62
CA ILE A 140 -8.01 -10.31 -6.45
C ILE A 140 -7.96 -9.02 -7.28
N ASP A 141 -7.22 -8.01 -6.83
CA ASP A 141 -7.06 -6.76 -7.57
C ASP A 141 -6.06 -6.97 -8.71
N PRO A 142 -6.47 -6.77 -9.99
CA PRO A 142 -5.55 -6.92 -11.12
C PRO A 142 -4.40 -5.90 -11.12
N LYS A 143 -4.50 -4.81 -10.36
CA LYS A 143 -3.41 -3.86 -10.20
C LYS A 143 -2.31 -4.39 -9.27
N ALA A 144 -2.66 -5.26 -8.32
CA ALA A 144 -1.75 -5.75 -7.31
C ALA A 144 -0.56 -6.49 -7.91
N SER A 145 -0.78 -7.42 -8.84
CA SER A 145 0.30 -8.20 -9.44
C SER A 145 1.33 -7.33 -10.15
N ARG A 146 0.88 -6.27 -10.84
CA ARG A 146 1.80 -5.33 -11.48
C ARG A 146 2.59 -4.52 -10.47
N VAL A 147 1.90 -3.97 -9.45
CA VAL A 147 2.54 -3.15 -8.41
C VAL A 147 3.52 -3.99 -7.58
N ALA A 148 3.14 -5.20 -7.21
CA ALA A 148 4.02 -6.11 -6.47
C ALA A 148 5.27 -6.49 -7.27
N ALA A 149 5.13 -6.76 -8.58
CA ALA A 149 6.27 -7.03 -9.46
C ALA A 149 7.20 -5.81 -9.61
N GLU A 150 6.64 -4.62 -9.72
CA GLU A 150 7.39 -3.37 -9.77
C GLU A 150 8.16 -3.15 -8.46
N ASN A 151 7.49 -3.29 -7.32
CA ASN A 151 8.12 -3.19 -6.01
C ASN A 151 9.22 -4.24 -5.81
N ALA A 152 9.03 -5.47 -6.28
CA ALA A 152 10.06 -6.51 -6.26
C ALA A 152 11.30 -6.08 -7.05
N SER A 153 11.10 -5.45 -8.22
CA SER A 153 12.20 -4.96 -9.06
C SER A 153 13.04 -3.89 -8.36
N TYR A 154 12.42 -3.01 -7.54
CA TYR A 154 13.14 -2.01 -6.74
C TYR A 154 14.09 -2.65 -5.72
N ASN A 155 13.80 -3.88 -5.32
CA ASN A 155 14.60 -4.67 -4.37
C ASN A 155 15.56 -5.66 -5.05
N GLY A 156 15.69 -5.60 -6.38
CA GLY A 156 16.54 -6.52 -7.13
C GLY A 156 16.01 -7.97 -7.15
N ILE A 157 14.71 -8.15 -6.92
CA ILE A 157 14.07 -9.46 -6.91
C ILE A 157 13.42 -9.70 -8.28
N GLY A 158 13.90 -10.71 -8.98
CA GLY A 158 13.38 -11.13 -10.27
C GLY A 158 12.23 -12.12 -10.16
N THR A 159 11.65 -12.48 -11.32
CA THR A 159 10.55 -13.43 -11.43
C THR A 159 10.93 -14.88 -11.08
N ASP A 160 12.21 -15.16 -10.97
CA ASP A 160 12.76 -16.42 -10.46
C ASP A 160 12.57 -16.60 -8.96
N ARG A 161 12.48 -15.48 -8.22
CA ARG A 161 12.32 -15.47 -6.76
C ARG A 161 10.97 -14.93 -6.28
N PHE A 162 10.28 -14.12 -7.08
CA PHE A 162 8.95 -13.64 -6.75
C PHE A 162 8.04 -13.64 -7.98
N ARG A 163 6.87 -14.23 -7.84
CA ARG A 163 5.80 -14.22 -8.84
C ARG A 163 4.50 -13.82 -8.17
N CYS A 164 3.70 -13.03 -8.87
CA CYS A 164 2.38 -12.63 -8.39
C CYS A 164 1.31 -12.98 -9.42
N TYR A 165 0.21 -13.53 -8.96
CA TYR A 165 -0.94 -13.93 -9.75
C TYR A 165 -2.15 -13.06 -9.39
N THR A 166 -3.02 -12.85 -10.38
CA THR A 166 -4.29 -12.16 -10.17
C THR A 166 -5.43 -13.17 -10.20
N GLY A 167 -6.32 -13.11 -9.20
CA GLY A 167 -7.53 -13.91 -9.16
C GLY A 167 -8.00 -14.24 -7.75
N ASP A 168 -9.20 -14.77 -7.66
CA ASP A 168 -9.76 -15.29 -6.40
C ASP A 168 -9.51 -16.80 -6.29
N ILE A 169 -8.58 -17.16 -5.43
CA ILE A 169 -8.21 -18.58 -5.17
C ILE A 169 -9.39 -19.45 -4.74
N ASN A 170 -10.47 -18.85 -4.20
CA ASN A 170 -11.64 -19.60 -3.78
C ASN A 170 -12.60 -19.87 -4.95
N GLN A 171 -12.56 -19.05 -5.99
CA GLN A 171 -13.47 -19.12 -7.13
C GLN A 171 -12.80 -19.62 -8.41
N ASP A 172 -11.46 -19.59 -8.48
CA ASP A 172 -10.68 -20.01 -9.63
C ASP A 172 -9.92 -21.33 -9.34
N PRO A 173 -10.46 -22.48 -9.79
CA PRO A 173 -9.82 -23.79 -9.57
C PRO A 173 -8.46 -23.94 -10.28
N GLU A 174 -8.26 -23.26 -11.43
CA GLU A 174 -6.99 -23.31 -12.17
C GLU A 174 -5.91 -22.53 -11.43
N LEU A 175 -6.24 -21.35 -10.95
CA LEU A 175 -5.36 -20.56 -10.10
C LEU A 175 -5.00 -21.33 -8.81
N LYS A 176 -6.01 -21.91 -8.16
CA LYS A 176 -5.81 -22.74 -6.97
C LYS A 176 -4.87 -23.91 -7.24
N ALA A 177 -5.03 -24.57 -8.37
CA ALA A 177 -4.15 -25.68 -8.78
C ALA A 177 -2.72 -25.20 -9.07
N SER A 178 -2.57 -24.03 -9.72
CA SER A 178 -1.26 -23.44 -10.02
C SER A 178 -0.51 -22.99 -8.78
N LEU A 179 -1.22 -22.59 -7.74
CA LEU A 179 -0.67 -22.21 -6.43
C LEU A 179 -0.54 -23.41 -5.47
N ALA A 180 -1.07 -24.58 -5.85
CA ALA A 180 -0.96 -25.76 -5.02
C ALA A 180 0.52 -26.17 -4.86
N GLY A 181 0.95 -26.35 -3.61
CA GLY A 181 2.32 -26.70 -3.32
C GLY A 181 2.59 -26.79 -1.82
N LYS A 182 3.84 -27.06 -1.48
CA LYS A 182 4.30 -26.97 -0.10
C LYS A 182 4.92 -25.59 0.09
N TYR A 183 4.39 -24.85 1.02
CA TYR A 183 4.93 -23.58 1.52
C TYR A 183 5.29 -23.75 2.99
N ASP A 184 6.28 -23.03 3.42
CA ASP A 184 6.80 -23.08 4.78
C ASP A 184 6.19 -21.94 5.62
N LEU A 185 5.75 -20.87 4.93
CA LEU A 185 5.06 -19.70 5.50
C LEU A 185 4.00 -19.17 4.53
#